data_fec377cacc2c79911066d5d3bcbbde33
#
_entry.id   fec377cacc2c79911066d5d3bcbbde33
#
_cell.length_a   1.000
_cell.length_b   1.000
_cell.length_c   1.000
_cell.angle_alpha   90.00
_cell.angle_beta   90.00
_cell.angle_gamma   90.00
#
_symmetry.space_group_name_H-M   'P 1'
#
loop_
_entity.id
_entity.type
_entity.pdbx_description
1 polymer ?
#
loop_
_entity_poly.entity_id
_entity_poly.type
_entity_poly.pdbx_seq_one_letter_code
_entity_poly.pdbx_strand_id
1 'polypeptide(L)'
;ENGQHFLSFLGCSTIEQARKLDAATIRDKYEEYTKIFPAMFTVLDHKFCVGDPMVLFMEGKHVNVPVMSGNTSDEFPSYIEASSKEDLKKKAEEIFGKNAETFLRFPEAMREDSDGKYAKVNGIECTIKCLFSDKKSAGEKKPYYYYRFDSDIPGWDNAGTFHSVDLWFFFETLAKCWRPFVGQHYDLSRMMCNYWVNFIKTGDPNGNDADGKPMPYWY
;
A
#
# COMPACT_ATOMS: atom_id res chain seq x y z
N GLU A 1 13.08 21.43 10.10
CA GLU A 1 12.17 22.25 10.95
C GLU A 1 11.45 21.37 11.98
N ASN A 2 10.70 20.33 11.59
CA ASN A 2 9.93 19.48 12.53
C ASN A 2 10.80 18.84 13.64
N GLY A 3 12.00 18.38 13.29
CA GLY A 3 12.94 17.82 14.27
C GLY A 3 13.41 18.83 15.32
N GLN A 4 13.59 20.09 14.93
CA GLN A 4 13.95 21.18 15.85
C GLN A 4 12.76 21.52 16.76
N HIS A 5 11.55 21.54 16.20
CA HIS A 5 10.32 21.74 16.99
C HIS A 5 10.16 20.65 18.05
N PHE A 6 10.39 19.38 17.66
CA PHE A 6 10.29 18.28 18.61
C PHE A 6 11.39 18.32 19.68
N LEU A 7 12.63 18.67 19.33
CA LEU A 7 13.67 18.89 20.33
C LEU A 7 13.28 19.96 21.35
N SER A 8 12.72 21.07 20.89
CA SER A 8 12.21 22.11 21.76
C SER A 8 11.05 21.63 22.64
N PHE A 9 10.17 20.80 22.07
CA PHE A 9 9.06 20.18 22.81
C PHE A 9 9.54 19.23 23.91
N LEU A 10 10.67 18.56 23.70
CA LEU A 10 11.37 17.74 24.69
C LEU A 10 12.09 18.59 25.75
N GLY A 11 12.13 19.90 25.62
CA GLY A 11 12.95 20.77 26.46
C GLY A 11 14.46 20.66 26.18
N CYS A 12 14.83 20.18 24.98
CA CYS A 12 16.20 19.99 24.55
C CYS A 12 16.59 21.00 23.47
N SER A 13 17.83 21.48 23.52
CA SER A 13 18.41 22.35 22.49
C SER A 13 19.31 21.58 21.51
N THR A 14 19.74 20.39 21.88
CA THR A 14 20.61 19.54 21.06
C THR A 14 20.19 18.08 21.08
N ILE A 15 20.61 17.33 20.07
CA ILE A 15 20.40 15.87 19.99
C ILE A 15 21.11 15.16 21.15
N GLU A 16 22.27 15.66 21.58
CA GLU A 16 23.02 15.11 22.71
C GLU A 16 22.26 15.21 24.02
N GLN A 17 21.49 16.29 24.22
CA GLN A 17 20.59 16.43 25.37
C GLN A 17 19.43 15.42 25.26
N ALA A 18 18.80 15.32 24.10
CA ALA A 18 17.72 14.37 23.88
C ALA A 18 18.15 12.91 24.07
N ARG A 19 19.37 12.55 23.67
CA ARG A 19 19.94 11.20 23.89
C ARG A 19 20.14 10.82 25.35
N LYS A 20 20.09 11.78 26.28
CA LYS A 20 20.16 11.51 27.71
C LYS A 20 18.80 11.21 28.34
N LEU A 21 17.72 11.48 27.61
CA LEU A 21 16.38 11.11 28.03
C LEU A 21 16.15 9.61 27.84
N ASP A 22 15.36 9.01 28.71
CA ASP A 22 14.95 7.64 28.49
C ASP A 22 13.96 7.50 27.33
N ALA A 23 13.93 6.32 26.72
CA ALA A 23 13.12 6.07 25.53
C ALA A 23 11.61 6.22 25.79
N ALA A 24 11.13 5.89 27.01
CA ALA A 24 9.73 6.02 27.38
C ALA A 24 9.31 7.50 27.40
N THR A 25 10.14 8.36 28.01
CA THR A 25 9.91 9.82 28.00
C THR A 25 9.83 10.37 26.57
N ILE A 26 10.75 9.95 25.67
CA ILE A 26 10.73 10.41 24.27
C ILE A 26 9.46 9.94 23.57
N ARG A 27 9.07 8.65 23.75
CA ARG A 27 7.85 8.08 23.17
C ARG A 27 6.62 8.85 23.63
N ASP A 28 6.44 8.99 24.94
CA ASP A 28 5.24 9.61 25.52
C ASP A 28 5.13 11.08 25.09
N LYS A 29 6.26 11.79 25.05
CA LYS A 29 6.31 13.15 24.51
C LYS A 29 6.04 13.23 23.01
N TYR A 30 6.44 12.22 22.24
CA TYR A 30 6.12 12.15 20.80
C TYR A 30 4.62 11.91 20.58
N GLU A 31 3.98 11.07 21.38
CA GLU A 31 2.53 10.88 21.34
C GLU A 31 1.76 12.18 21.69
N GLU A 32 2.23 12.97 22.67
CA GLU A 32 1.69 14.30 22.93
C GLU A 32 1.90 15.27 21.76
N TYR A 33 3.10 15.26 21.20
CA TYR A 33 3.49 16.12 20.09
C TYR A 33 2.63 15.87 18.84
N THR A 34 2.37 14.63 18.49
CA THR A 34 1.61 14.26 17.28
C THR A 34 0.12 14.60 17.36
N LYS A 35 -0.41 14.92 18.55
CA LYS A 35 -1.77 15.46 18.71
C LYS A 35 -1.87 16.93 18.31
N ILE A 36 -0.74 17.65 18.25
CA ILE A 36 -0.67 19.08 17.98
C ILE A 36 -0.01 19.36 16.63
N PHE A 37 0.99 18.58 16.29
CA PHE A 37 1.81 18.74 15.09
C PHE A 37 1.77 17.47 14.22
N PRO A 38 1.98 17.61 12.90
CA PRO A 38 2.07 16.43 12.02
C PRO A 38 3.16 15.46 12.48
N ALA A 39 2.87 14.17 12.39
CA ALA A 39 3.85 13.12 12.62
C ALA A 39 5.07 13.28 11.69
N MET A 40 6.25 12.92 12.20
CA MET A 40 7.48 12.92 11.41
C MET A 40 7.54 11.64 10.56
N PHE A 41 7.63 11.83 9.25
CA PHE A 41 7.81 10.75 8.28
C PHE A 41 9.21 10.81 7.66
N THR A 42 9.36 10.15 6.52
CA THR A 42 10.59 10.11 5.75
C THR A 42 11.11 11.52 5.45
N VAL A 43 12.39 11.75 5.63
CA VAL A 43 13.04 13.05 5.43
C VAL A 43 13.69 13.09 4.06
N LEU A 44 13.41 14.16 3.32
CA LEU A 44 14.13 14.50 2.12
C LEU A 44 15.47 15.14 2.53
N ASP A 45 16.52 14.33 2.57
CA ASP A 45 17.85 14.76 3.03
C ASP A 45 18.81 15.17 1.90
N HIS A 46 18.36 15.06 0.65
CA HIS A 46 19.12 15.33 -0.57
C HIS A 46 20.42 14.51 -0.73
N LYS A 47 20.57 13.43 0.05
CA LYS A 47 21.69 12.48 -0.03
C LYS A 47 21.20 11.07 -0.35
N PHE A 48 20.44 10.48 0.56
CA PHE A 48 19.77 9.20 0.35
C PHE A 48 18.48 9.40 -0.44
N CYS A 49 17.62 10.32 0.00
CA CYS A 49 16.42 10.72 -0.70
C CYS A 49 16.67 12.04 -1.43
N VAL A 50 17.01 11.98 -2.70
CA VAL A 50 17.44 13.14 -3.52
C VAL A 50 16.28 13.98 -4.04
N GLY A 51 15.04 13.48 -3.96
CA GLY A 51 13.83 14.15 -4.41
C GLY A 51 12.60 13.40 -3.95
N ASP A 52 11.42 13.92 -4.24
CA ASP A 52 10.16 13.21 -4.03
C ASP A 52 10.17 11.91 -4.84
N PRO A 53 10.04 10.71 -4.20
CA PRO A 53 10.13 9.43 -4.90
C PRO A 53 9.10 9.29 -6.02
N MET A 54 7.90 9.85 -5.85
CA MET A 54 6.86 9.83 -6.88
C MET A 54 7.28 10.65 -8.10
N VAL A 55 7.76 11.86 -7.88
CA VAL A 55 8.24 12.74 -8.95
C VAL A 55 9.43 12.10 -9.67
N LEU A 56 10.39 11.56 -8.93
CA LEU A 56 11.56 10.88 -9.51
C LEU A 56 11.15 9.67 -10.36
N PHE A 57 10.16 8.90 -9.91
CA PHE A 57 9.63 7.78 -10.68
C PHE A 57 8.96 8.26 -11.96
N MET A 58 8.06 9.26 -11.87
CA MET A 58 7.37 9.82 -13.04
C MET A 58 8.34 10.42 -14.06
N GLU A 59 9.41 11.05 -13.60
CA GLU A 59 10.46 11.61 -14.46
C GLU A 59 11.44 10.56 -15.03
N GLY A 60 11.26 9.27 -14.70
CA GLY A 60 12.15 8.21 -15.15
C GLY A 60 13.53 8.22 -14.49
N LYS A 61 13.69 8.90 -13.37
CA LYS A 61 14.96 8.99 -12.60
C LYS A 61 15.15 7.82 -11.63
N HIS A 62 14.52 6.71 -11.89
CA HIS A 62 14.67 5.46 -11.13
C HIS A 62 15.52 4.45 -11.94
N VAL A 63 16.00 3.41 -11.26
CA VAL A 63 16.71 2.33 -11.94
C VAL A 63 15.72 1.57 -12.84
N ASN A 64 16.09 1.40 -14.11
CA ASN A 64 15.24 0.71 -15.09
C ASN A 64 15.35 -0.82 -14.94
N VAL A 65 14.54 -1.37 -14.05
CA VAL A 65 14.43 -2.81 -13.75
C VAL A 65 12.98 -3.26 -13.85
N PRO A 66 12.71 -4.56 -14.03
CA PRO A 66 11.37 -5.10 -13.86
C PRO A 66 10.83 -4.75 -12.47
N VAL A 67 9.55 -4.42 -12.38
CA VAL A 67 8.90 -4.09 -11.11
C VAL A 67 7.70 -5.00 -10.89
N MET A 68 7.58 -5.58 -9.70
CA MET A 68 6.39 -6.26 -9.25
C MET A 68 5.90 -5.58 -7.98
N SER A 69 4.68 -5.10 -7.98
CA SER A 69 4.07 -4.39 -6.86
C SER A 69 2.58 -4.65 -6.79
N GLY A 70 2.02 -4.50 -5.62
CA GLY A 70 0.59 -4.71 -5.41
C GLY A 70 0.14 -4.25 -4.04
N ASN A 71 -1.06 -4.65 -3.68
CA ASN A 71 -1.70 -4.29 -2.42
C ASN A 71 -2.70 -5.35 -1.99
N THR A 72 -3.12 -5.30 -0.74
CA THR A 72 -4.28 -6.03 -0.24
C THR A 72 -5.56 -5.25 -0.52
N SER A 73 -6.70 -5.94 -0.68
CA SER A 73 -7.96 -5.31 -1.11
C SER A 73 -8.55 -4.34 -0.09
N ASP A 74 -8.30 -4.57 1.20
CA ASP A 74 -8.82 -3.76 2.30
C ASP A 74 -7.75 -2.89 2.97
N GLU A 75 -6.69 -2.58 2.24
CA GLU A 75 -5.58 -1.78 2.72
C GLU A 75 -5.90 -0.28 2.66
N PHE A 76 -6.04 0.33 3.84
CA PHE A 76 -6.28 1.78 3.98
C PHE A 76 -7.32 2.36 3.00
N PRO A 77 -8.52 1.77 2.92
CA PRO A 77 -9.51 2.27 1.98
C PRO A 77 -9.95 3.68 2.36
N SER A 78 -10.13 4.51 1.36
CA SER A 78 -10.80 5.80 1.48
C SER A 78 -12.22 5.68 0.98
N TYR A 79 -13.12 6.46 1.55
CA TYR A 79 -14.53 6.52 1.16
C TYR A 79 -14.93 7.96 0.87
N ILE A 80 -15.91 8.14 0.00
CA ILE A 80 -16.64 9.39 -0.07
C ILE A 80 -17.80 9.26 0.91
N GLU A 81 -17.78 10.05 1.97
CA GLU A 81 -18.87 10.08 2.93
C GLU A 81 -20.11 10.68 2.27
N ALA A 82 -21.05 9.83 1.89
CA ALA A 82 -22.29 10.21 1.25
C ALA A 82 -23.48 9.51 1.93
N SER A 83 -24.59 10.23 2.08
CA SER A 83 -25.82 9.72 2.69
C SER A 83 -26.74 9.00 1.70
N SER A 84 -26.47 9.14 0.40
CA SER A 84 -27.21 8.52 -0.69
C SER A 84 -26.40 8.56 -1.98
N LYS A 85 -26.87 7.85 -3.01
CA LYS A 85 -26.26 7.91 -4.36
C LYS A 85 -26.36 9.30 -4.99
N GLU A 86 -27.37 10.05 -4.68
CA GLU A 86 -27.55 11.44 -5.14
C GLU A 86 -26.53 12.36 -4.47
N ASP A 87 -26.34 12.20 -3.17
CA ASP A 87 -25.32 12.93 -2.39
C ASP A 87 -23.91 12.55 -2.86
N LEU A 88 -23.67 11.27 -3.17
CA LEU A 88 -22.41 10.81 -3.75
C LEU A 88 -22.09 11.52 -5.09
N LYS A 89 -23.07 11.65 -5.98
CA LYS A 89 -22.86 12.35 -7.25
C LYS A 89 -22.46 13.80 -7.03
N LYS A 90 -23.16 14.50 -6.15
CA LYS A 90 -22.85 15.88 -5.81
C LYS A 90 -21.42 16.01 -5.25
N LYS A 91 -21.06 15.16 -4.31
CA LYS A 91 -19.70 15.16 -3.73
C LYS A 91 -18.63 14.78 -4.74
N ALA A 92 -18.92 13.86 -5.64
CA ALA A 92 -18.00 13.53 -6.73
C ALA A 92 -17.76 14.74 -7.65
N GLU A 93 -18.79 15.53 -7.95
CA GLU A 93 -18.65 16.78 -8.72
C GLU A 93 -17.78 17.80 -7.97
N GLU A 94 -17.97 17.94 -6.66
CA GLU A 94 -17.18 18.84 -5.82
C GLU A 94 -15.69 18.42 -5.76
N ILE A 95 -15.42 17.11 -5.67
CA ILE A 95 -14.05 16.56 -5.53
C ILE A 95 -13.33 16.47 -6.88
N PHE A 96 -13.99 15.96 -7.92
CA PHE A 96 -13.36 15.59 -9.19
C PHE A 96 -13.69 16.55 -10.35
N GLY A 97 -14.61 17.50 -10.16
CA GLY A 97 -15.01 18.48 -11.16
C GLY A 97 -15.38 17.79 -12.49
N LYS A 98 -14.73 18.19 -13.57
CA LYS A 98 -14.97 17.62 -14.92
C LYS A 98 -14.74 16.10 -15.05
N ASN A 99 -14.07 15.49 -14.11
CA ASN A 99 -13.79 14.04 -14.10
C ASN A 99 -14.85 13.25 -13.30
N ALA A 100 -15.80 13.90 -12.66
CA ALA A 100 -16.80 13.27 -11.81
C ALA A 100 -17.63 12.20 -12.56
N GLU A 101 -18.07 12.50 -13.78
CA GLU A 101 -18.81 11.55 -14.60
C GLU A 101 -17.99 10.31 -14.93
N THR A 102 -16.70 10.47 -15.23
CA THR A 102 -15.79 9.36 -15.48
C THR A 102 -15.62 8.49 -14.23
N PHE A 103 -15.46 9.12 -13.07
CA PHE A 103 -15.37 8.41 -11.79
C PHE A 103 -16.65 7.60 -11.50
N LEU A 104 -17.83 8.21 -11.66
CA LEU A 104 -19.12 7.58 -11.39
C LEU A 104 -19.50 6.43 -12.36
N ARG A 105 -18.79 6.29 -13.48
CA ARG A 105 -18.95 5.14 -14.39
C ARG A 105 -18.33 3.85 -13.86
N PHE A 106 -17.43 3.93 -12.89
CA PHE A 106 -16.87 2.73 -12.28
C PHE A 106 -17.91 2.10 -11.35
N PRO A 107 -18.22 0.78 -11.51
CA PRO A 107 -19.19 0.11 -10.65
C PRO A 107 -18.85 0.24 -9.16
N GLU A 108 -17.58 0.21 -8.82
CA GLU A 108 -17.07 0.33 -7.46
C GLU A 108 -17.39 1.68 -6.84
N ALA A 109 -17.42 2.76 -7.63
CA ALA A 109 -17.74 4.10 -7.15
C ALA A 109 -19.18 4.20 -6.62
N MET A 110 -20.11 3.47 -7.26
CA MET A 110 -21.54 3.48 -6.93
C MET A 110 -21.94 2.34 -5.99
N ARG A 111 -20.98 1.50 -5.59
CA ARG A 111 -21.23 0.38 -4.70
C ARG A 111 -21.24 0.83 -3.25
N GLU A 112 -22.32 0.47 -2.58
CA GLU A 112 -22.48 0.62 -1.14
C GLU A 112 -21.85 -0.57 -0.43
N ASP A 113 -21.06 -0.34 0.59
CA ASP A 113 -20.53 -1.41 1.43
C ASP A 113 -21.50 -1.81 2.55
N SER A 114 -21.10 -2.77 3.39
CA SER A 114 -21.91 -3.25 4.52
C SER A 114 -22.22 -2.18 5.56
N ASP A 115 -21.43 -1.10 5.59
CA ASP A 115 -21.56 -0.01 6.55
C ASP A 115 -22.33 1.19 5.97
N GLY A 116 -22.87 1.06 4.76
CA GLY A 116 -23.59 2.13 4.09
C GLY A 116 -22.70 3.21 3.50
N LYS A 117 -21.41 2.92 3.27
CA LYS A 117 -20.45 3.84 2.68
C LYS A 117 -20.28 3.59 1.19
N TYR A 118 -20.03 4.65 0.46
CA TYR A 118 -19.86 4.60 -0.99
C TYR A 118 -18.42 4.85 -1.42
N ALA A 119 -18.14 4.42 -2.65
CA ALA A 119 -16.88 4.73 -3.33
C ALA A 119 -15.66 4.30 -2.53
N LYS A 120 -15.61 3.04 -2.10
CA LYS A 120 -14.42 2.46 -1.52
C LYS A 120 -13.28 2.54 -2.53
N VAL A 121 -12.29 3.35 -2.23
CA VAL A 121 -11.11 3.57 -3.07
C VAL A 121 -9.87 3.12 -2.31
N ASN A 122 -9.11 2.22 -2.90
CA ASN A 122 -7.78 1.91 -2.42
C ASN A 122 -6.77 2.84 -3.11
N GLY A 123 -6.27 3.83 -2.38
CA GLY A 123 -5.34 4.83 -2.91
C GLY A 123 -4.02 4.22 -3.38
N ILE A 124 -3.55 3.15 -2.72
CA ILE A 124 -2.34 2.42 -3.10
C ILE A 124 -2.55 1.73 -4.45
N GLU A 125 -3.66 1.02 -4.62
CA GLU A 125 -4.05 0.38 -5.89
C GLU A 125 -4.09 1.39 -7.03
N CYS A 126 -4.80 2.50 -6.84
CA CYS A 126 -4.91 3.56 -7.83
C CYS A 126 -3.55 4.13 -8.22
N THR A 127 -2.70 4.40 -7.22
CA THR A 127 -1.36 4.94 -7.44
C THR A 127 -0.49 3.98 -8.26
N ILE A 128 -0.41 2.70 -7.89
CA ILE A 128 0.39 1.71 -8.59
C ILE A 128 -0.09 1.55 -10.04
N LYS A 129 -1.40 1.41 -10.25
CA LYS A 129 -1.98 1.26 -11.59
C LYS A 129 -1.74 2.50 -12.47
N CYS A 130 -1.85 3.70 -11.92
CA CYS A 130 -1.55 4.94 -12.64
C CYS A 130 -0.08 4.99 -13.05
N LEU A 131 0.84 4.68 -12.14
CA LEU A 131 2.28 4.68 -12.43
C LEU A 131 2.65 3.66 -13.51
N PHE A 132 2.11 2.44 -13.43
CA PHE A 132 2.39 1.40 -14.41
C PHE A 132 1.79 1.73 -15.79
N SER A 133 0.60 2.33 -15.82
CA SER A 133 -0.03 2.78 -17.07
C SER A 133 0.76 3.93 -17.72
N ASP A 134 1.23 4.89 -16.93
CA ASP A 134 2.04 6.00 -17.40
C ASP A 134 3.35 5.51 -18.03
N LYS A 135 4.07 4.62 -17.36
CA LYS A 135 5.31 4.03 -17.86
C LYS A 135 5.12 3.24 -19.15
N LYS A 136 4.05 2.46 -19.24
CA LYS A 136 3.69 1.76 -20.47
C LYS A 136 3.41 2.76 -21.62
N SER A 137 2.69 3.82 -21.32
CA SER A 137 2.38 4.89 -22.29
C SER A 137 3.64 5.65 -22.74
N ALA A 138 4.61 5.84 -21.86
CA ALA A 138 5.92 6.42 -22.17
C ALA A 138 6.85 5.49 -22.97
N GLY A 139 6.41 4.27 -23.30
CA GLY A 139 7.17 3.31 -24.09
C GLY A 139 8.28 2.59 -23.31
N GLU A 140 8.18 2.52 -22.00
CA GLU A 140 9.10 1.75 -21.16
C GLU A 140 9.05 0.26 -21.52
N LYS A 141 10.23 -0.36 -21.70
CA LYS A 141 10.32 -1.74 -22.17
C LYS A 141 10.38 -2.78 -21.07
N LYS A 142 10.69 -2.36 -19.84
CA LYS A 142 10.75 -3.29 -18.70
C LYS A 142 9.34 -3.63 -18.22
N PRO A 143 9.07 -4.90 -17.88
CA PRO A 143 7.76 -5.30 -17.45
C PRO A 143 7.42 -4.75 -16.05
N TYR A 144 6.16 -4.42 -15.87
CA TYR A 144 5.56 -4.07 -14.61
C TYR A 144 4.45 -5.08 -14.32
N TYR A 145 4.55 -5.77 -13.18
CA TYR A 145 3.59 -6.76 -12.72
C TYR A 145 2.83 -6.21 -11.53
N TYR A 146 1.51 -6.25 -11.64
CA TYR A 146 0.63 -5.80 -10.56
C TYR A 146 -0.12 -6.99 -9.98
N TYR A 147 -0.21 -7.07 -8.65
CA TYR A 147 -1.10 -7.99 -7.95
C TYR A 147 -2.07 -7.26 -7.04
N ARG A 148 -3.24 -7.82 -6.87
CA ARG A 148 -4.20 -7.48 -5.81
C ARG A 148 -4.45 -8.73 -5.01
N PHE A 149 -4.09 -8.69 -3.75
CA PHE A 149 -4.34 -9.78 -2.83
C PHE A 149 -5.74 -9.62 -2.23
N ASP A 150 -6.62 -10.59 -2.46
CA ASP A 150 -8.03 -10.55 -2.10
C ASP A 150 -8.51 -11.92 -1.64
N SER A 151 -7.76 -12.57 -0.76
CA SER A 151 -8.10 -13.85 -0.17
C SER A 151 -9.02 -13.66 1.02
N ASP A 152 -9.96 -14.58 1.20
CA ASP A 152 -10.72 -14.67 2.45
C ASP A 152 -9.77 -15.02 3.61
N ILE A 153 -9.75 -14.17 4.62
CA ILE A 153 -8.86 -14.33 5.78
C ILE A 153 -9.69 -14.88 6.94
N PRO A 154 -9.45 -16.14 7.34
CA PRO A 154 -10.26 -16.78 8.36
C PRO A 154 -10.00 -16.17 9.74
N GLY A 155 -11.06 -16.07 10.55
CA GLY A 155 -11.00 -15.57 11.92
C GLY A 155 -12.38 -15.19 12.42
N TRP A 156 -12.48 -14.95 13.71
CA TRP A 156 -13.73 -14.53 14.38
C TRP A 156 -13.95 -13.01 14.30
N ASP A 157 -12.92 -12.26 13.85
CA ASP A 157 -12.86 -10.80 13.87
C ASP A 157 -13.30 -10.16 12.54
N ASN A 158 -13.62 -10.97 11.52
CA ASN A 158 -14.00 -10.49 10.19
C ASN A 158 -13.10 -9.37 9.67
N ALA A 159 -11.78 -9.56 9.80
CA ALA A 159 -10.79 -8.51 9.56
C ALA A 159 -10.66 -8.09 8.09
N GLY A 160 -11.27 -8.82 7.15
CA GLY A 160 -11.07 -8.60 5.72
C GLY A 160 -9.63 -8.88 5.30
N THR A 161 -9.28 -8.43 4.10
CA THR A 161 -7.92 -8.57 3.55
C THR A 161 -7.08 -7.35 3.92
N PHE A 162 -6.77 -7.22 5.20
CA PHE A 162 -6.13 -6.05 5.81
C PHE A 162 -4.67 -5.87 5.41
N HIS A 163 -4.13 -4.69 5.66
CA HIS A 163 -2.73 -4.31 5.38
C HIS A 163 -1.72 -5.35 5.89
N SER A 164 -0.79 -5.74 5.05
CA SER A 164 0.29 -6.70 5.33
C SER A 164 -0.11 -8.16 5.56
N VAL A 165 -1.38 -8.54 5.40
CA VAL A 165 -1.81 -9.93 5.56
C VAL A 165 -1.21 -10.87 4.52
N ASP A 166 -0.94 -10.36 3.32
CA ASP A 166 -0.26 -11.05 2.22
C ASP A 166 1.17 -11.50 2.57
N LEU A 167 1.84 -10.84 3.52
CA LEU A 167 3.18 -11.22 3.97
C LEU A 167 3.22 -12.65 4.55
N TRP A 168 2.17 -13.07 5.26
CA TRP A 168 2.11 -14.45 5.75
C TRP A 168 2.09 -15.48 4.64
N PHE A 169 1.48 -15.13 3.50
CA PHE A 169 1.43 -15.97 2.32
C PHE A 169 2.77 -15.96 1.58
N PHE A 170 3.35 -14.79 1.32
CA PHE A 170 4.64 -14.68 0.63
C PHE A 170 5.78 -15.38 1.36
N PHE A 171 5.78 -15.34 2.67
CA PHE A 171 6.84 -15.94 3.50
C PHE A 171 6.48 -17.33 4.02
N GLU A 172 5.37 -17.93 3.59
CA GLU A 172 4.88 -19.24 4.05
C GLU A 172 4.84 -19.36 5.59
N THR A 173 4.40 -18.32 6.27
CA THR A 173 4.38 -18.24 7.73
C THR A 173 2.99 -18.42 8.33
N LEU A 174 2.01 -18.89 7.56
CA LEU A 174 0.61 -19.08 7.99
C LEU A 174 0.49 -19.86 9.30
N ALA A 175 1.27 -20.92 9.43
CA ALA A 175 1.27 -21.78 10.64
C ALA A 175 1.77 -21.07 11.91
N LYS A 176 2.39 -19.89 11.79
CA LYS A 176 2.84 -19.09 12.94
C LYS A 176 1.78 -18.10 13.43
N CYS A 177 0.67 -18.00 12.71
CA CYS A 177 -0.45 -17.13 13.03
C CYS A 177 -1.53 -17.91 13.79
N TRP A 178 -2.30 -17.22 14.65
CA TRP A 178 -3.43 -17.81 15.40
C TRP A 178 -4.63 -18.15 14.52
N ARG A 179 -4.71 -17.59 13.28
CA ARG A 179 -5.83 -17.74 12.38
C ARG A 179 -5.96 -19.17 11.87
N PRO A 180 -7.19 -19.71 11.74
CA PRO A 180 -7.41 -21.10 11.35
C PRO A 180 -7.27 -21.29 9.84
N PHE A 181 -6.09 -21.04 9.29
CA PHE A 181 -5.80 -21.28 7.90
C PHE A 181 -5.93 -22.76 7.54
N VAL A 182 -6.52 -23.05 6.40
CA VAL A 182 -6.77 -24.42 5.87
C VAL A 182 -6.04 -24.63 4.54
N GLY A 183 -6.12 -25.84 3.99
CA GLY A 183 -5.36 -26.30 2.82
C GLY A 183 -5.26 -25.28 1.69
N GLN A 184 -6.40 -24.73 1.24
CA GLN A 184 -6.43 -23.73 0.15
C GLN A 184 -5.56 -22.49 0.42
N HIS A 185 -5.40 -22.06 1.66
CA HIS A 185 -4.55 -20.93 2.02
C HIS A 185 -3.07 -21.30 1.89
N TYR A 186 -2.71 -22.53 2.26
CA TYR A 186 -1.34 -23.02 2.09
C TYR A 186 -1.01 -23.23 0.61
N ASP A 187 -1.96 -23.70 -0.21
CA ASP A 187 -1.78 -23.84 -1.65
C ASP A 187 -1.56 -22.47 -2.30
N LEU A 188 -2.37 -21.46 -1.93
CA LEU A 188 -2.20 -20.08 -2.38
C LEU A 188 -0.84 -19.52 -1.93
N SER A 189 -0.47 -19.73 -0.67
CA SER A 189 0.81 -19.29 -0.12
C SER A 189 1.98 -19.87 -0.92
N ARG A 190 1.96 -21.17 -1.21
CA ARG A 190 2.96 -21.84 -2.04
C ARG A 190 3.03 -21.26 -3.45
N MET A 191 1.89 -21.04 -4.07
CA MET A 191 1.82 -20.45 -5.41
C MET A 191 2.38 -19.02 -5.42
N MET A 192 2.00 -18.18 -4.46
CA MET A 192 2.53 -16.82 -4.32
C MET A 192 4.04 -16.81 -4.12
N CYS A 193 4.56 -17.67 -3.23
CA CYS A 193 5.99 -17.80 -3.02
C CYS A 193 6.74 -18.16 -4.32
N ASN A 194 6.21 -19.08 -5.11
CA ASN A 194 6.81 -19.47 -6.39
C ASN A 194 6.85 -18.33 -7.40
N TYR A 195 5.79 -17.52 -7.54
CA TYR A 195 5.81 -16.33 -8.39
C TYR A 195 6.89 -15.33 -7.95
N TRP A 196 7.02 -15.10 -6.66
CA TRP A 196 8.06 -14.21 -6.10
C TRP A 196 9.46 -14.75 -6.36
N VAL A 197 9.67 -16.05 -6.14
CA VAL A 197 10.96 -16.70 -6.39
C VAL A 197 11.35 -16.61 -7.87
N ASN A 198 10.42 -16.85 -8.79
CA ASN A 198 10.65 -16.70 -10.22
C ASN A 198 11.03 -15.27 -10.57
N PHE A 199 10.23 -14.29 -10.10
CA PHE A 199 10.50 -12.89 -10.34
C PHE A 199 11.86 -12.44 -9.79
N ILE A 200 12.21 -12.81 -8.56
CA ILE A 200 13.50 -12.45 -7.95
C ILE A 200 14.67 -13.01 -8.77
N LYS A 201 14.52 -14.20 -9.33
CA LYS A 201 15.58 -14.85 -10.11
C LYS A 201 15.70 -14.32 -11.54
N THR A 202 14.59 -13.96 -12.17
CA THR A 202 14.54 -13.74 -13.63
C THR A 202 14.00 -12.37 -14.03
N GLY A 203 13.31 -11.66 -13.15
CA GLY A 203 12.54 -10.45 -13.46
C GLY A 203 11.17 -10.75 -14.09
N ASP A 204 10.77 -12.03 -14.13
CA ASP A 204 9.48 -12.52 -14.64
C ASP A 204 8.87 -13.48 -13.60
N PRO A 205 7.63 -13.25 -13.12
CA PRO A 205 6.97 -14.17 -12.18
C PRO A 205 6.59 -15.50 -12.83
N ASN A 206 6.48 -15.55 -14.15
CA ASN A 206 6.09 -16.76 -14.89
C ASN A 206 7.19 -17.81 -14.90
N GLY A 207 6.78 -19.08 -15.00
CA GLY A 207 7.71 -20.21 -15.02
C GLY A 207 7.12 -21.45 -14.35
N ASN A 208 7.98 -22.25 -13.78
CA ASN A 208 7.62 -23.46 -13.06
C ASN A 208 7.61 -23.22 -11.55
N ASP A 209 6.84 -24.03 -10.84
CA ASP A 209 6.89 -24.14 -9.39
C ASP A 209 8.17 -24.87 -8.91
N ALA A 210 8.29 -25.03 -7.59
CA ALA A 210 9.44 -25.71 -6.99
C ALA A 210 9.56 -27.19 -7.39
N ASP A 211 8.47 -27.83 -7.83
CA ASP A 211 8.42 -29.21 -8.29
C ASP A 211 8.65 -29.35 -9.81
N GLY A 212 8.92 -28.24 -10.49
CA GLY A 212 9.15 -28.19 -11.93
C GLY A 212 7.88 -28.20 -12.78
N LYS A 213 6.70 -28.01 -12.20
CA LYS A 213 5.43 -27.96 -12.92
C LYS A 213 5.13 -26.53 -13.38
N PRO A 214 4.57 -26.35 -14.61
CA PRO A 214 4.19 -25.03 -15.09
C PRO A 214 3.16 -24.36 -14.16
N MET A 215 3.42 -23.11 -13.82
CA MET A 215 2.48 -22.30 -13.08
C MET A 215 1.44 -21.63 -14.00
N PRO A 216 0.26 -21.26 -13.49
CA PRO A 216 -0.66 -20.41 -14.23
C PRO A 216 0.05 -19.14 -14.73
N TYR A 217 -0.27 -18.71 -15.95
CA TYR A 217 0.40 -17.55 -16.54
C TYR A 217 -0.14 -16.24 -15.93
N TRP A 218 0.77 -15.40 -15.49
CA TRP A 218 0.49 -14.05 -15.03
C TRP A 218 0.61 -13.07 -16.19
N TYR A 219 -0.51 -12.43 -16.57
CA TYR A 219 -0.64 -11.53 -17.71
C TYR A 219 -0.20 -10.10 -17.41
#